data_4ca630a7d7f2347067c0a28612076b22
#
_entry.id   4ca630a7d7f2347067c0a28612076b22
#
_cell.length_a   1.000
_cell.length_b   1.000
_cell.length_c   1.000
_cell.angle_alpha   90.00
_cell.angle_beta   90.00
_cell.angle_gamma   90.00
#
_symmetry.space_group_name_H-M   'P 1'
#
loop_
_entity.id
_entity.type
_entity.pdbx_description
1 polymer ?
#
loop_
_entity_poly.entity_id
_entity_poly.type
_entity_poly.pdbx_seq_one_letter_code
_entity_poly.pdbx_strand_id
1 'polypeptide(L)'
;MFKKIPHTYVIIFGIIVLSAVLTWFIPGGEYNRHRINVNGVERTVIEKGSFHYVENHPQTWQVFTAFFKGFERQAGIIAFILMIGGAFWIVNSSKAIDIGILSFLKYTRKLEKNRVLQKIGVNNIVITLVMLLFSVFGAVFGMSEETIAFIIIVVPLAISMGYDSIVGVSMVFVAAGLGFAGAVLNPFTIGIAQGIADLPLFSGFGYRLFSWVVINLVGIGWVLWYAKKIHKHPEKSVVYEDDAYWRKHVEVNQQDVEFHTPKSAWWVYILTSVALGVFAWFYPETTMKIGNAEETLPMVPVAWVLFVVSGFLSLRKSVHFFILTLLGFTIIYLIVGVMGYSWYIEEIAGLFFTLGILSGIAMNYNGNKVTKLFIEGAGDILSAAMVVGLAGGILIVLEDGRVIDTILHGVAGSMSDLGRLGTVSVMYLIQTGINIIIPSGSAKAALTMPVMAPFSDLVNLSRQATVMAFQFGDGFTNMITPTSGVLIGVLGVARIPYDKWVKWILPFMVVLMLLGWLLLIPTVTLQLDGF
;
A
#
# COMPACT_ATOMS: atom_id res chain seq x y z
N MET A 1 -1.24 24.52 24.36
CA MET A 1 -2.56 24.79 23.86
C MET A 1 -3.16 23.66 23.02
N PHE A 2 -2.43 22.70 22.54
CA PHE A 2 -2.97 21.52 21.84
C PHE A 2 -2.93 20.28 22.74
N LYS A 3 -3.93 20.12 23.62
CA LYS A 3 -4.01 18.97 24.54
C LYS A 3 -4.59 17.69 23.91
N LYS A 4 -5.18 17.76 22.69
CA LYS A 4 -5.67 16.60 21.90
C LYS A 4 -5.49 16.91 20.42
N ILE A 5 -4.92 15.97 19.67
CA ILE A 5 -4.89 16.05 18.20
C ILE A 5 -6.33 15.93 17.69
N PRO A 6 -6.77 16.82 16.76
CA PRO A 6 -8.13 16.78 16.22
C PRO A 6 -8.43 15.47 15.50
N HIS A 7 -9.71 15.13 15.36
CA HIS A 7 -10.15 13.98 14.57
C HIS A 7 -9.66 14.09 13.11
N THR A 8 -9.35 12.99 12.46
CA THR A 8 -8.82 12.94 11.09
C THR A 8 -9.64 13.78 10.10
N TYR A 9 -10.96 13.76 10.20
CA TYR A 9 -11.83 14.60 9.35
C TYR A 9 -11.57 16.09 9.52
N VAL A 10 -11.33 16.53 10.75
CA VAL A 10 -11.04 17.94 11.05
C VAL A 10 -9.69 18.35 10.48
N ILE A 11 -8.70 17.46 10.58
CA ILE A 11 -7.35 17.70 10.02
C ILE A 11 -7.44 17.86 8.51
N ILE A 12 -8.10 16.92 7.82
CA ILE A 12 -8.21 16.93 6.35
C ILE A 12 -9.02 18.16 5.90
N PHE A 13 -10.13 18.45 6.57
CA PHE A 13 -10.89 19.65 6.26
C PHE A 13 -10.07 20.92 6.48
N GLY A 14 -9.29 20.99 7.55
CA GLY A 14 -8.35 22.10 7.79
C GLY A 14 -7.32 22.26 6.67
N ILE A 15 -6.80 21.14 6.13
CA ILE A 15 -5.89 21.14 4.97
C ILE A 15 -6.62 21.63 3.70
N ILE A 16 -7.86 21.20 3.46
CA ILE A 16 -8.68 21.70 2.33
C ILE A 16 -8.85 23.23 2.42
N VAL A 17 -9.19 23.74 3.60
CA VAL A 17 -9.33 25.19 3.84
C VAL A 17 -8.00 25.91 3.62
N LEU A 18 -6.89 25.37 4.14
CA LEU A 18 -5.56 25.94 3.92
C LEU A 18 -5.20 25.94 2.43
N SER A 19 -5.48 24.85 1.72
CA SER A 19 -5.28 24.78 0.26
C SER A 19 -6.09 25.85 -0.47
N ALA A 20 -7.34 26.07 -0.09
CA ALA A 20 -8.16 27.14 -0.65
C ALA A 20 -7.57 28.53 -0.36
N VAL A 21 -7.10 28.77 0.86
CA VAL A 21 -6.40 30.03 1.21
C VAL A 21 -5.16 30.25 0.36
N LEU A 22 -4.36 29.19 0.11
CA LEU A 22 -3.17 29.28 -0.75
C LEU A 22 -3.52 29.73 -2.18
N THR A 23 -4.69 29.37 -2.72
CA THR A 23 -5.11 29.81 -4.06
C THR A 23 -5.35 31.33 -4.18
N TRP A 24 -5.43 32.05 -3.07
CA TRP A 24 -5.57 33.52 -3.06
C TRP A 24 -4.23 34.26 -3.13
N PHE A 25 -3.15 33.60 -2.70
CA PHE A 25 -1.82 34.20 -2.60
C PHE A 25 -0.87 33.70 -3.68
N ILE A 26 -1.05 32.48 -4.14
CA ILE A 26 -0.22 31.87 -5.18
C ILE A 26 -0.85 32.18 -6.54
N PRO A 27 -0.12 32.81 -7.48
CA PRO A 27 -0.65 33.08 -8.82
C PRO A 27 -0.89 31.76 -9.56
N GLY A 28 -1.94 31.75 -10.40
CA GLY A 28 -2.24 30.62 -11.27
C GLY A 28 -1.12 30.39 -12.29
N GLY A 29 -0.81 29.14 -12.56
CA GLY A 29 0.16 28.76 -13.57
C GLY A 29 -0.15 27.39 -14.14
N GLU A 30 0.22 27.19 -15.39
CA GLU A 30 -0.01 25.93 -16.11
C GLU A 30 1.22 25.58 -16.94
N TYR A 31 1.45 24.25 -17.05
CA TYR A 31 2.32 23.67 -18.06
C TYR A 31 1.46 23.09 -19.20
N ASN A 32 1.96 23.16 -20.44
CA ASN A 32 1.34 22.40 -21.52
C ASN A 32 1.49 20.91 -21.24
N ARG A 33 0.43 20.16 -21.54
CA ARG A 33 0.36 18.71 -21.31
C ARG A 33 0.00 18.00 -22.61
N HIS A 34 0.67 16.89 -22.88
CA HIS A 34 0.31 16.00 -23.98
C HIS A 34 0.23 14.57 -23.49
N ARG A 35 -0.53 13.74 -24.20
CA ARG A 35 -0.65 12.32 -23.88
C ARG A 35 0.46 11.55 -24.55
N ILE A 36 1.12 10.70 -23.79
CA ILE A 36 2.09 9.73 -24.31
C ILE A 36 1.63 8.32 -23.91
N ASN A 37 1.96 7.34 -24.74
CA ASN A 37 1.77 5.94 -24.40
C ASN A 37 3.09 5.40 -23.83
N VAL A 38 3.10 5.02 -22.54
CA VAL A 38 4.26 4.41 -21.90
C VAL A 38 3.89 2.98 -21.54
N ASN A 39 4.48 2.01 -22.21
CA ASN A 39 4.23 0.57 -21.99
C ASN A 39 2.75 0.16 -22.09
N GLY A 40 2.01 0.75 -23.06
CA GLY A 40 0.61 0.43 -23.30
C GLY A 40 -0.41 1.22 -22.47
N VAL A 41 0.05 2.11 -21.57
CA VAL A 41 -0.82 2.97 -20.76
C VAL A 41 -0.73 4.41 -21.26
N GLU A 42 -1.87 5.01 -21.66
CA GLU A 42 -1.93 6.45 -21.96
C GLU A 42 -1.69 7.29 -20.71
N ARG A 43 -0.77 8.25 -20.81
CA ARG A 43 -0.42 9.15 -19.71
C ARG A 43 -0.28 10.58 -20.17
N THR A 44 -0.65 11.50 -19.28
CA THR A 44 -0.47 12.93 -19.49
C THR A 44 0.88 13.36 -18.94
N VAL A 45 1.73 13.92 -19.77
CA VAL A 45 3.07 14.43 -19.43
C VAL A 45 3.11 15.93 -19.66
N ILE A 46 3.92 16.61 -18.86
CA ILE A 46 4.17 18.05 -18.97
C ILE A 46 5.22 18.30 -20.06
N GLU A 47 4.98 19.31 -20.90
CA GLU A 47 5.95 19.77 -21.90
C GLU A 47 7.01 20.64 -21.24
N LYS A 48 8.30 20.34 -21.54
CA LYS A 48 9.44 21.06 -20.95
C LYS A 48 9.44 22.53 -21.35
N GLY A 49 9.64 23.42 -20.37
CA GLY A 49 9.75 24.87 -20.61
C GLY A 49 8.43 25.57 -21.00
N SER A 50 7.32 24.85 -20.94
CA SER A 50 6.00 25.39 -21.34
C SER A 50 5.27 26.16 -20.21
N PHE A 51 5.91 26.35 -19.05
CA PHE A 51 5.27 27.06 -17.94
C PHE A 51 4.85 28.48 -18.34
N HIS A 52 3.62 28.83 -18.05
CA HIS A 52 3.08 30.17 -18.21
C HIS A 52 2.08 30.49 -17.10
N TYR A 53 2.05 31.77 -16.73
CA TYR A 53 1.04 32.25 -15.79
C TYR A 53 -0.33 32.29 -16.46
N VAL A 54 -1.34 31.88 -15.72
CA VAL A 54 -2.74 31.94 -16.13
C VAL A 54 -3.56 32.72 -15.12
N GLU A 55 -4.79 33.04 -15.47
CA GLU A 55 -5.71 33.70 -14.55
C GLU A 55 -5.88 32.88 -13.28
N ASN A 56 -5.77 33.56 -12.15
CA ASN A 56 -5.91 32.93 -10.85
C ASN A 56 -7.39 32.59 -10.58
N HIS A 57 -7.65 31.41 -10.05
CA HIS A 57 -8.98 30.95 -9.66
C HIS A 57 -9.08 30.76 -8.14
N PRO A 58 -9.17 31.83 -7.32
CA PRO A 58 -9.24 31.73 -5.88
C PRO A 58 -10.43 30.90 -5.43
N GLN A 59 -10.18 29.89 -4.64
CA GLN A 59 -11.19 28.97 -4.15
C GLN A 59 -11.82 29.51 -2.86
N THR A 60 -13.15 29.44 -2.77
CA THR A 60 -13.93 29.95 -1.64
C THR A 60 -14.90 28.88 -1.13
N TRP A 61 -16.17 29.00 -1.50
CA TRP A 61 -17.20 28.03 -1.13
C TRP A 61 -16.96 26.63 -1.77
N GLN A 62 -16.14 26.55 -2.79
CA GLN A 62 -15.70 25.31 -3.45
C GLN A 62 -15.05 24.32 -2.47
N VAL A 63 -14.54 24.80 -1.33
CA VAL A 63 -14.13 23.97 -0.20
C VAL A 63 -15.19 22.92 0.15
N PHE A 64 -16.47 23.28 0.07
CA PHE A 64 -17.58 22.35 0.37
C PHE A 64 -17.88 21.40 -0.80
N THR A 65 -17.75 21.86 -2.04
CA THR A 65 -17.93 21.00 -3.22
C THR A 65 -16.74 20.07 -3.46
N ALA A 66 -15.58 20.40 -2.92
CA ALA A 66 -14.39 19.56 -2.95
C ALA A 66 -14.63 18.18 -2.32
N PHE A 67 -15.54 18.09 -1.35
CA PHE A 67 -15.98 16.79 -0.81
C PHE A 67 -16.57 15.90 -1.90
N PHE A 68 -17.58 16.41 -2.61
CA PHE A 68 -18.24 15.64 -3.66
C PHE A 68 -17.26 15.22 -4.77
N LYS A 69 -16.51 16.17 -5.30
CA LYS A 69 -15.50 15.93 -6.33
C LYS A 69 -14.39 14.97 -5.84
N GLY A 70 -14.00 15.08 -4.57
CA GLY A 70 -13.03 14.17 -3.95
C GLY A 70 -13.53 12.73 -3.88
N PHE A 71 -14.81 12.54 -3.54
CA PHE A 71 -15.47 11.23 -3.59
C PHE A 71 -15.53 10.66 -5.00
N GLU A 72 -15.94 11.49 -5.98
CA GLU A 72 -15.97 11.10 -7.39
C GLU A 72 -14.58 10.68 -7.88
N ARG A 73 -13.54 11.45 -7.56
CA ARG A 73 -12.15 11.15 -7.94
C ARG A 73 -11.62 9.87 -7.29
N GLN A 74 -12.00 9.60 -6.05
CA GLN A 74 -11.56 8.45 -5.27
C GLN A 74 -12.57 7.29 -5.29
N ALA A 75 -13.58 7.34 -6.16
CA ALA A 75 -14.66 6.36 -6.19
C ALA A 75 -14.17 4.91 -6.29
N GLY A 76 -13.14 4.66 -7.07
CA GLY A 76 -12.53 3.33 -7.20
C GLY A 76 -11.97 2.81 -5.87
N ILE A 77 -11.21 3.63 -5.13
CA ILE A 77 -10.65 3.24 -3.83
C ILE A 77 -11.75 3.08 -2.79
N ILE A 78 -12.76 3.96 -2.79
CA ILE A 78 -13.91 3.88 -1.91
C ILE A 78 -14.67 2.56 -2.14
N ALA A 79 -15.01 2.25 -3.39
CA ALA A 79 -15.67 1.01 -3.78
C ALA A 79 -14.84 -0.23 -3.38
N PHE A 80 -13.53 -0.19 -3.64
CA PHE A 80 -12.59 -1.24 -3.26
C PHE A 80 -12.61 -1.52 -1.75
N ILE A 81 -12.51 -0.48 -0.90
CA ILE A 81 -12.54 -0.62 0.55
C ILE A 81 -13.85 -1.25 1.01
N LEU A 82 -14.99 -0.78 0.49
CA LEU A 82 -16.31 -1.29 0.87
C LEU A 82 -16.51 -2.75 0.43
N MET A 83 -16.08 -3.10 -0.77
CA MET A 83 -16.16 -4.47 -1.30
C MET A 83 -15.30 -5.44 -0.50
N ILE A 84 -14.07 -5.05 -0.18
CA ILE A 84 -13.16 -5.87 0.63
C ILE A 84 -13.70 -6.02 2.06
N GLY A 85 -14.14 -4.93 2.69
CA GLY A 85 -14.73 -4.98 4.03
C GLY A 85 -15.91 -5.94 4.10
N GLY A 86 -16.85 -5.84 3.14
CA GLY A 86 -17.99 -6.74 3.02
C GLY A 86 -17.58 -8.21 2.81
N ALA A 87 -16.64 -8.46 1.90
CA ALA A 87 -16.15 -9.80 1.60
C ALA A 87 -15.47 -10.45 2.82
N PHE A 88 -14.58 -9.72 3.48
CA PHE A 88 -13.90 -10.24 4.68
C PHE A 88 -14.81 -10.42 5.87
N TRP A 89 -15.90 -9.64 6.01
CA TRP A 89 -16.90 -9.88 7.04
C TRP A 89 -17.57 -11.26 6.89
N ILE A 90 -17.87 -11.65 5.63
CA ILE A 90 -18.38 -12.99 5.32
C ILE A 90 -17.33 -14.07 5.67
N VAL A 91 -16.07 -13.87 5.26
CA VAL A 91 -14.98 -14.80 5.59
C VAL A 91 -14.79 -14.92 7.09
N ASN A 92 -14.81 -13.80 7.82
CA ASN A 92 -14.66 -13.77 9.28
C ASN A 92 -15.80 -14.50 10.00
N SER A 93 -17.04 -14.37 9.49
CA SER A 93 -18.20 -15.08 10.06
C SER A 93 -18.04 -16.60 10.00
N SER A 94 -17.20 -17.11 9.10
CA SER A 94 -16.89 -18.55 8.99
C SER A 94 -15.92 -19.06 10.06
N LYS A 95 -15.27 -18.18 10.84
CA LYS A 95 -14.19 -18.52 11.78
C LYS A 95 -12.95 -19.17 11.15
N ALA A 96 -12.83 -19.16 9.83
CA ALA A 96 -11.71 -19.79 9.12
C ALA A 96 -10.37 -19.13 9.49
N ILE A 97 -10.33 -17.79 9.58
CA ILE A 97 -9.11 -17.03 9.93
C ILE A 97 -8.67 -17.37 11.37
N ASP A 98 -9.59 -17.44 12.32
CA ASP A 98 -9.30 -17.80 13.72
C ASP A 98 -8.66 -19.20 13.81
N ILE A 99 -9.24 -20.17 13.08
CA ILE A 99 -8.71 -21.53 12.99
C ILE A 99 -7.34 -21.57 12.34
N GLY A 100 -7.13 -20.77 11.30
CA GLY A 100 -5.83 -20.59 10.66
C GLY A 100 -4.77 -20.08 11.62
N ILE A 101 -5.10 -19.04 12.38
CA ILE A 101 -4.23 -18.45 13.41
C ILE A 101 -3.90 -19.48 14.49
N LEU A 102 -4.92 -20.17 15.04
CA LEU A 102 -4.71 -21.19 16.07
C LEU A 102 -3.84 -22.35 15.56
N SER A 103 -4.07 -22.80 14.32
CA SER A 103 -3.28 -23.87 13.69
C SER A 103 -1.83 -23.41 13.47
N PHE A 104 -1.63 -22.17 13.01
CA PHE A 104 -0.32 -21.55 12.86
C PHE A 104 0.42 -21.47 14.21
N LEU A 105 -0.24 -21.00 15.28
CA LEU A 105 0.34 -20.91 16.62
C LEU A 105 0.71 -22.28 17.18
N LYS A 106 -0.12 -23.32 16.94
CA LYS A 106 0.23 -24.69 17.30
C LYS A 106 1.46 -25.21 16.56
N TYR A 107 1.59 -24.82 15.28
CA TYR A 107 2.75 -25.20 14.47
C TYR A 107 4.03 -24.49 14.92
N THR A 108 3.96 -23.19 15.16
CA THR A 108 5.12 -22.38 15.64
C THR A 108 5.63 -22.86 16.99
N ARG A 109 4.75 -23.24 17.93
CA ARG A 109 5.14 -23.86 19.21
C ARG A 109 5.90 -25.17 19.03
N LYS A 110 5.64 -25.94 17.97
CA LYS A 110 6.44 -27.14 17.65
C LYS A 110 7.84 -26.77 17.15
N LEU A 111 7.97 -25.67 16.41
CA LEU A 111 9.27 -25.15 15.92
C LEU A 111 10.14 -24.59 17.06
N GLU A 112 9.54 -24.11 18.17
CA GLU A 112 10.26 -23.67 19.37
C GLU A 112 11.11 -24.77 20.01
N LYS A 113 10.85 -26.04 19.70
CA LYS A 113 11.70 -27.17 20.16
C LYS A 113 13.08 -27.20 19.47
N ASN A 114 13.28 -26.46 18.39
CA ASN A 114 14.56 -26.36 17.71
C ASN A 114 15.46 -25.31 18.39
N ARG A 115 16.61 -25.73 18.93
CA ARG A 115 17.55 -24.86 19.70
C ARG A 115 18.03 -23.62 18.92
N VAL A 116 18.12 -23.68 17.60
CA VAL A 116 18.54 -22.54 16.77
C VAL A 116 17.40 -21.52 16.66
N LEU A 117 16.18 -21.99 16.45
CA LEU A 117 15.00 -21.14 16.34
C LEU A 117 14.61 -20.52 17.70
N GLN A 118 14.88 -21.19 18.81
CA GLN A 118 14.67 -20.66 20.15
C GLN A 118 15.51 -19.41 20.42
N LYS A 119 16.75 -19.35 19.94
CA LYS A 119 17.63 -18.17 20.15
C LYS A 119 17.16 -16.93 19.40
N ILE A 120 16.56 -17.11 18.21
CA ILE A 120 16.07 -16.03 17.35
C ILE A 120 14.65 -15.61 17.76
N GLY A 121 13.84 -16.56 18.27
CA GLY A 121 12.41 -16.37 18.56
C GLY A 121 11.56 -16.56 17.30
N VAL A 122 10.67 -17.55 17.31
CA VAL A 122 9.83 -17.89 16.12
C VAL A 122 8.99 -16.69 15.67
N ASN A 123 8.46 -15.91 16.61
CA ASN A 123 7.68 -14.72 16.31
C ASN A 123 8.49 -13.66 15.54
N ASN A 124 9.77 -13.46 15.88
CA ASN A 124 10.65 -12.54 15.15
C ASN A 124 10.86 -13.00 13.70
N ILE A 125 10.99 -14.33 13.50
CA ILE A 125 11.12 -14.91 12.15
C ILE A 125 9.86 -14.66 11.34
N VAL A 126 8.68 -14.86 11.93
CA VAL A 126 7.39 -14.62 11.25
C VAL A 126 7.25 -13.16 10.86
N ILE A 127 7.50 -12.22 11.80
CA ILE A 127 7.47 -10.79 11.51
C ILE A 127 8.42 -10.47 10.36
N THR A 128 9.66 -10.93 10.41
CA THR A 128 10.68 -10.67 9.39
C THR A 128 10.26 -11.22 8.02
N LEU A 129 9.80 -12.47 7.95
CA LEU A 129 9.40 -13.10 6.68
C LEU A 129 8.20 -12.41 6.04
N VAL A 130 7.19 -12.07 6.84
CA VAL A 130 6.02 -11.33 6.34
C VAL A 130 6.42 -9.94 5.86
N MET A 131 7.26 -9.23 6.63
CA MET A 131 7.76 -7.91 6.22
C MET A 131 8.57 -7.98 4.94
N LEU A 132 9.46 -8.96 4.80
CA LEU A 132 10.23 -9.14 3.56
C LEU A 132 9.33 -9.43 2.36
N LEU A 133 8.31 -10.27 2.53
CA LEU A 133 7.34 -10.58 1.48
C LEU A 133 6.64 -9.30 0.97
N PHE A 134 6.05 -8.51 1.88
CA PHE A 134 5.37 -7.28 1.50
C PHE A 134 6.33 -6.19 0.99
N SER A 135 7.55 -6.15 1.52
CA SER A 135 8.58 -5.25 1.00
C SER A 135 8.99 -5.60 -0.44
N VAL A 136 9.11 -6.90 -0.78
CA VAL A 136 9.32 -7.33 -2.16
C VAL A 136 8.14 -6.91 -3.04
N PHE A 137 6.90 -7.09 -2.57
CA PHE A 137 5.73 -6.67 -3.32
C PHE A 137 5.70 -5.15 -3.58
N GLY A 138 6.05 -4.32 -2.60
CA GLY A 138 6.20 -2.88 -2.77
C GLY A 138 7.34 -2.50 -3.73
N ALA A 139 8.49 -3.19 -3.63
CA ALA A 139 9.68 -2.89 -4.43
C ALA A 139 9.58 -3.31 -5.89
N VAL A 140 8.83 -4.37 -6.19
CA VAL A 140 8.76 -4.99 -7.53
C VAL A 140 7.47 -4.65 -8.25
N PHE A 141 6.34 -4.69 -7.54
CA PHE A 141 5.01 -4.50 -8.14
C PHE A 141 4.39 -3.14 -7.82
N GLY A 142 5.00 -2.38 -6.90
CA GLY A 142 4.41 -1.14 -6.42
C GLY A 142 3.15 -1.35 -5.58
N MET A 143 3.04 -2.51 -4.91
CA MET A 143 1.88 -2.84 -4.09
C MET A 143 1.71 -1.82 -2.96
N SER A 144 0.57 -1.18 -2.92
CA SER A 144 0.21 -0.14 -1.96
C SER A 144 -1.23 -0.35 -1.47
N GLU A 145 -2.22 -0.13 -2.34
CA GLU A 145 -3.66 -0.20 -2.06
C GLU A 145 -4.07 -1.61 -1.63
N GLU A 146 -3.49 -2.62 -2.22
CA GLU A 146 -3.77 -4.03 -1.94
C GLU A 146 -3.40 -4.43 -0.51
N THR A 147 -2.51 -3.66 0.13
CA THR A 147 -2.14 -3.90 1.55
C THR A 147 -3.34 -3.81 2.48
N ILE A 148 -4.36 -3.01 2.14
CA ILE A 148 -5.59 -2.84 2.94
C ILE A 148 -6.26 -4.20 3.18
N ALA A 149 -6.30 -5.07 2.16
CA ALA A 149 -6.91 -6.38 2.26
C ALA A 149 -6.21 -7.32 3.27
N PHE A 150 -4.91 -7.17 3.43
CA PHE A 150 -4.12 -8.03 4.32
C PHE A 150 -4.14 -7.58 5.78
N ILE A 151 -4.52 -6.34 6.06
CA ILE A 151 -4.61 -5.81 7.43
C ILE A 151 -5.58 -6.63 8.28
N ILE A 152 -6.73 -7.00 7.71
CA ILE A 152 -7.78 -7.78 8.40
C ILE A 152 -7.26 -9.17 8.82
N ILE A 153 -6.25 -9.69 8.13
CA ILE A 153 -5.65 -11.00 8.43
C ILE A 153 -4.47 -10.85 9.41
N VAL A 154 -3.59 -9.88 9.15
CA VAL A 154 -2.31 -9.81 9.83
C VAL A 154 -2.39 -9.08 11.18
N VAL A 155 -3.34 -8.15 11.35
CA VAL A 155 -3.55 -7.50 12.66
C VAL A 155 -4.04 -8.51 13.71
N PRO A 156 -5.11 -9.31 13.49
CA PRO A 156 -5.46 -10.38 14.44
C PRO A 156 -4.33 -11.38 14.68
N LEU A 157 -3.54 -11.70 13.64
CA LEU A 157 -2.37 -12.56 13.81
C LEU A 157 -1.36 -11.95 14.77
N ALA A 158 -1.00 -10.67 14.60
CA ALA A 158 -0.06 -9.97 15.49
C ALA A 158 -0.59 -9.92 16.94
N ILE A 159 -1.88 -9.61 17.13
CA ILE A 159 -2.52 -9.63 18.46
C ILE A 159 -2.45 -11.03 19.10
N SER A 160 -2.73 -12.10 18.32
CA SER A 160 -2.67 -13.47 18.81
C SER A 160 -1.25 -13.92 19.18
N MET A 161 -0.23 -13.31 18.56
CA MET A 161 1.18 -13.51 18.89
C MET A 161 1.64 -12.68 20.11
N GLY A 162 0.74 -11.89 20.74
CA GLY A 162 1.02 -11.06 21.90
C GLY A 162 1.61 -9.69 21.58
N TYR A 163 1.36 -9.18 20.35
CA TYR A 163 1.72 -7.84 19.91
C TYR A 163 0.50 -6.93 19.83
N ASP A 164 0.66 -5.75 19.27
CA ASP A 164 -0.41 -4.77 19.04
C ASP A 164 -0.75 -4.62 17.55
N SER A 165 -1.80 -3.86 17.25
CA SER A 165 -2.22 -3.59 15.87
C SER A 165 -1.18 -2.82 15.06
N ILE A 166 -0.32 -2.02 15.71
CA ILE A 166 0.79 -1.31 15.04
C ILE A 166 1.81 -2.30 14.46
N VAL A 167 2.16 -3.35 15.22
CA VAL A 167 3.02 -4.41 14.69
C VAL A 167 2.35 -5.09 13.49
N GLY A 168 1.06 -5.41 13.58
CA GLY A 168 0.31 -6.01 12.48
C GLY A 168 0.29 -5.12 11.22
N VAL A 169 0.00 -3.84 11.36
CA VAL A 169 0.06 -2.85 10.26
C VAL A 169 1.48 -2.73 9.72
N SER A 170 2.48 -2.74 10.59
CA SER A 170 3.88 -2.64 10.18
C SER A 170 4.35 -3.84 9.37
N MET A 171 3.87 -5.04 9.69
CA MET A 171 4.21 -6.26 8.96
C MET A 171 3.75 -6.22 7.49
N VAL A 172 2.71 -5.44 7.17
CA VAL A 172 2.11 -5.33 5.84
C VAL A 172 2.39 -3.98 5.22
N PHE A 173 1.78 -2.93 5.73
CA PHE A 173 1.77 -1.60 5.13
C PHE A 173 3.12 -0.90 5.23
N VAL A 174 3.73 -0.88 6.42
CA VAL A 174 5.08 -0.28 6.56
C VAL A 174 6.09 -1.06 5.72
N ALA A 175 6.02 -2.39 5.74
CA ALA A 175 6.89 -3.24 4.94
C ALA A 175 6.76 -2.97 3.43
N ALA A 176 5.53 -2.87 2.92
CA ALA A 176 5.27 -2.48 1.52
C ALA A 176 5.80 -1.07 1.23
N GLY A 177 5.63 -0.11 2.17
CA GLY A 177 6.17 1.25 2.07
C GLY A 177 7.69 1.30 2.02
N LEU A 178 8.39 0.47 2.82
CA LEU A 178 9.86 0.32 2.75
C LEU A 178 10.28 -0.25 1.40
N GLY A 179 9.54 -1.23 0.88
CA GLY A 179 9.73 -1.78 -0.46
C GLY A 179 9.53 -0.74 -1.54
N PHE A 180 8.43 -0.02 -1.45
CA PHE A 180 8.07 1.07 -2.36
C PHE A 180 9.11 2.19 -2.37
N ALA A 181 9.66 2.56 -1.22
CA ALA A 181 10.76 3.53 -1.14
C ALA A 181 12.04 3.03 -1.82
N GLY A 182 12.38 1.75 -1.67
CA GLY A 182 13.50 1.11 -2.36
C GLY A 182 13.30 1.00 -3.87
N ALA A 183 12.06 0.82 -4.32
CA ALA A 183 11.56 0.81 -5.70
C ALA A 183 12.51 0.17 -6.72
N VAL A 184 12.90 -1.07 -6.47
CA VAL A 184 13.92 -1.77 -7.29
C VAL A 184 13.45 -1.93 -8.74
N LEU A 185 12.21 -2.38 -8.92
CA LEU A 185 11.58 -2.67 -10.22
C LEU A 185 10.14 -2.13 -10.32
N ASN A 186 9.74 -1.22 -9.42
CA ASN A 186 8.38 -0.69 -9.37
C ASN A 186 8.03 0.08 -10.66
N PRO A 187 7.11 -0.41 -11.51
CA PRO A 187 6.78 0.22 -12.78
C PRO A 187 6.00 1.53 -12.60
N PHE A 188 5.24 1.67 -11.49
CA PHE A 188 4.35 2.80 -11.24
C PHE A 188 5.06 4.04 -10.69
N THR A 189 6.28 3.89 -10.21
CA THR A 189 7.10 5.02 -9.73
C THR A 189 8.39 5.14 -10.50
N ILE A 190 9.33 4.22 -10.29
CA ILE A 190 10.63 4.23 -10.97
C ILE A 190 10.48 4.13 -12.49
N GLY A 191 9.64 3.22 -12.99
CA GLY A 191 9.43 3.07 -14.42
C GLY A 191 8.94 4.36 -15.08
N ILE A 192 7.98 5.03 -14.46
CA ILE A 192 7.45 6.30 -14.95
C ILE A 192 8.48 7.44 -14.82
N ALA A 193 9.10 7.58 -13.64
CA ALA A 193 10.04 8.65 -13.38
C ALA A 193 11.26 8.56 -14.32
N GLN A 194 11.78 7.35 -14.56
CA GLN A 194 12.87 7.13 -15.51
C GLN A 194 12.44 7.35 -16.96
N GLY A 195 11.25 6.88 -17.35
CA GLY A 195 10.71 7.10 -18.69
C GLY A 195 10.58 8.58 -19.03
N ILE A 196 10.07 9.39 -18.07
CA ILE A 196 9.95 10.84 -18.24
C ILE A 196 11.31 11.56 -18.20
N ALA A 197 12.25 11.02 -17.42
CA ALA A 197 13.61 11.56 -17.33
C ALA A 197 14.53 11.12 -18.48
N ASP A 198 14.01 10.47 -19.54
CA ASP A 198 14.76 9.91 -20.66
C ASP A 198 15.90 8.96 -20.20
N LEU A 199 15.67 8.20 -19.15
CA LEU A 199 16.61 7.19 -18.65
C LEU A 199 16.18 5.79 -19.10
N PRO A 200 17.13 4.87 -19.35
CA PRO A 200 16.78 3.47 -19.55
C PRO A 200 15.99 2.94 -18.36
N LEU A 201 14.85 2.30 -18.64
CA LEU A 201 13.97 1.79 -17.58
C LEU A 201 14.73 0.82 -16.67
N PHE A 202 14.54 0.99 -15.39
CA PHE A 202 15.16 0.23 -14.30
C PHE A 202 16.70 0.30 -14.25
N SER A 203 17.35 1.22 -15.00
CA SER A 203 18.79 1.50 -14.86
C SER A 203 19.13 1.94 -13.43
N GLY A 204 20.37 1.73 -13.00
CA GLY A 204 20.79 1.96 -11.61
C GLY A 204 20.25 0.90 -10.63
N PHE A 205 19.83 -0.27 -11.13
CA PHE A 205 19.27 -1.39 -10.35
C PHE A 205 20.15 -1.78 -9.16
N GLY A 206 21.46 -1.92 -9.36
CA GLY A 206 22.38 -2.39 -8.31
C GLY A 206 22.36 -1.50 -7.08
N TYR A 207 22.43 -0.18 -7.27
CA TYR A 207 22.40 0.75 -6.15
C TYR A 207 21.01 0.85 -5.50
N ARG A 208 19.93 0.74 -6.27
CA ARG A 208 18.57 0.68 -5.70
C ARG A 208 18.34 -0.60 -4.90
N LEU A 209 18.85 -1.74 -5.38
CA LEU A 209 18.80 -3.00 -4.62
C LEU A 209 19.57 -2.89 -3.30
N PHE A 210 20.78 -2.31 -3.33
CA PHE A 210 21.55 -2.01 -2.12
C PHE A 210 20.74 -1.11 -1.16
N SER A 211 20.17 -0.02 -1.68
CA SER A 211 19.35 0.91 -0.89
C SER A 211 18.14 0.21 -0.29
N TRP A 212 17.46 -0.64 -1.07
CA TRP A 212 16.33 -1.46 -0.60
C TRP A 212 16.73 -2.39 0.56
N VAL A 213 17.87 -3.07 0.45
CA VAL A 213 18.38 -3.94 1.52
C VAL A 213 18.64 -3.12 2.80
N VAL A 214 19.32 -1.98 2.68
CA VAL A 214 19.63 -1.11 3.83
C VAL A 214 18.35 -0.57 4.48
N ILE A 215 17.38 -0.09 3.68
CA ILE A 215 16.08 0.39 4.16
C ILE A 215 15.34 -0.71 4.91
N ASN A 216 15.32 -1.94 4.37
CA ASN A 216 14.66 -3.07 5.02
C ASN A 216 15.35 -3.50 6.32
N LEU A 217 16.68 -3.52 6.37
CA LEU A 217 17.42 -3.84 7.60
C LEU A 217 17.08 -2.86 8.72
N VAL A 218 17.05 -1.57 8.42
CA VAL A 218 16.69 -0.52 9.38
C VAL A 218 15.20 -0.64 9.76
N GLY A 219 14.32 -0.79 8.76
CA GLY A 219 12.87 -0.83 8.99
C GLY A 219 12.43 -2.06 9.76
N ILE A 220 12.88 -3.26 9.36
CA ILE A 220 12.57 -4.50 10.07
C ILE A 220 13.19 -4.47 11.49
N GLY A 221 14.43 -3.97 11.61
CA GLY A 221 15.08 -3.79 12.90
C GLY A 221 14.28 -2.91 13.85
N TRP A 222 13.73 -1.78 13.35
CA TRP A 222 12.88 -0.89 14.13
C TRP A 222 11.59 -1.58 14.59
N VAL A 223 10.91 -2.28 13.68
CA VAL A 223 9.66 -3.00 14.00
C VAL A 223 9.92 -4.11 15.00
N LEU A 224 11.00 -4.90 14.85
CA LEU A 224 11.36 -5.94 15.80
C LEU A 224 11.73 -5.38 17.18
N TRP A 225 12.44 -4.24 17.23
CA TRP A 225 12.72 -3.53 18.48
C TRP A 225 11.43 -3.09 19.19
N TYR A 226 10.50 -2.51 18.43
CA TYR A 226 9.20 -2.10 18.96
C TYR A 226 8.37 -3.31 19.41
N ALA A 227 8.28 -4.36 18.58
CA ALA A 227 7.59 -5.61 18.90
C ALA A 227 8.13 -6.24 20.22
N LYS A 228 9.45 -6.29 20.39
CA LYS A 228 10.07 -6.78 21.64
C LYS A 228 9.69 -5.93 22.86
N LYS A 229 9.60 -4.60 22.70
CA LYS A 229 9.19 -3.67 23.77
C LYS A 229 7.75 -3.93 24.18
N ILE A 230 6.84 -4.06 23.20
CA ILE A 230 5.40 -4.26 23.43
C ILE A 230 5.12 -5.67 23.97
N HIS A 231 5.81 -6.68 23.49
CA HIS A 231 5.66 -8.05 24.01
C HIS A 231 6.01 -8.16 25.50
N LYS A 232 7.01 -7.38 25.97
CA LYS A 232 7.39 -7.33 27.39
C LYS A 232 6.47 -6.44 28.24
N HIS A 233 5.97 -5.38 27.65
CA HIS A 233 5.20 -4.32 28.29
C HIS A 233 4.02 -3.90 27.41
N PRO A 234 2.94 -4.71 27.30
CA PRO A 234 1.80 -4.42 26.43
C PRO A 234 1.14 -3.06 26.73
N GLU A 235 1.15 -2.64 28.00
CA GLU A 235 0.59 -1.37 28.46
C GLU A 235 1.32 -0.13 27.90
N LYS A 236 2.54 -0.30 27.36
CA LYS A 236 3.30 0.78 26.70
C LYS A 236 2.93 0.99 25.24
N SER A 237 2.03 0.15 24.70
CA SER A 237 1.48 0.37 23.36
C SER A 237 0.64 1.63 23.33
N VAL A 238 0.86 2.47 22.30
CA VAL A 238 0.05 3.69 22.10
C VAL A 238 -1.39 3.38 21.72
N VAL A 239 -1.67 2.15 21.26
CA VAL A 239 -2.99 1.65 20.83
C VAL A 239 -3.56 0.59 21.77
N TYR A 240 -2.99 0.46 22.98
CA TYR A 240 -3.40 -0.60 23.90
C TYR A 240 -4.91 -0.64 24.18
N GLU A 241 -5.53 0.52 24.34
CA GLU A 241 -6.98 0.63 24.58
C GLU A 241 -7.79 0.32 23.31
N ASP A 242 -7.33 0.82 22.14
CA ASP A 242 -8.02 0.62 20.86
C ASP A 242 -8.01 -0.85 20.46
N ASP A 243 -6.93 -1.56 20.77
CA ASP A 243 -6.78 -2.99 20.50
C ASP A 243 -7.69 -3.89 21.37
N ALA A 244 -8.44 -3.32 22.31
CA ALA A 244 -9.45 -4.07 23.06
C ALA A 244 -10.48 -4.75 22.13
N TYR A 245 -10.80 -4.10 21.00
CA TYR A 245 -11.64 -4.70 19.96
C TYR A 245 -11.04 -6.01 19.44
N TRP A 246 -9.78 -5.98 19.02
CA TRP A 246 -9.09 -7.14 18.46
C TRP A 246 -8.87 -8.24 19.49
N ARG A 247 -8.43 -7.90 20.71
CA ARG A 247 -8.24 -8.87 21.81
C ARG A 247 -9.54 -9.61 22.13
N LYS A 248 -10.66 -8.89 22.23
CA LYS A 248 -11.97 -9.50 22.49
C LYS A 248 -12.39 -10.48 21.38
N HIS A 249 -12.09 -10.17 20.12
CA HIS A 249 -12.44 -11.03 19.00
C HIS A 249 -11.52 -12.26 18.88
N VAL A 250 -10.27 -12.17 19.33
CA VAL A 250 -9.33 -13.30 19.39
C VAL A 250 -9.64 -14.21 20.57
N GLU A 251 -9.99 -13.67 21.75
CA GLU A 251 -10.29 -14.45 22.97
C GLU A 251 -11.59 -15.24 22.88
N VAL A 252 -12.64 -14.65 22.32
CA VAL A 252 -13.97 -15.32 22.16
C VAL A 252 -13.89 -16.57 21.29
N ASN A 253 -12.86 -16.70 20.46
CA ASN A 253 -12.74 -17.74 19.45
C ASN A 253 -11.98 -18.99 19.90
N GLN A 254 -11.56 -19.10 21.16
CA GLN A 254 -10.87 -20.30 21.66
C GLN A 254 -11.80 -21.46 22.08
N GLN A 255 -13.10 -21.17 22.21
CA GLN A 255 -14.08 -22.15 22.70
C GLN A 255 -15.10 -22.46 21.64
N ASP A 256 -15.41 -23.49 21.12
CA ASP A 256 -16.51 -23.96 20.28
C ASP A 256 -16.45 -23.69 18.76
N VAL A 257 -15.43 -24.21 18.08
CA VAL A 257 -15.55 -24.43 16.64
C VAL A 257 -15.76 -25.91 16.36
N GLU A 258 -16.95 -26.28 15.96
CA GLU A 258 -17.23 -27.62 15.44
C GLU A 258 -16.62 -27.76 14.03
N PHE A 259 -15.69 -28.69 13.88
CA PHE A 259 -15.12 -29.05 12.57
C PHE A 259 -16.15 -29.85 11.76
N HIS A 260 -16.74 -29.19 10.77
CA HIS A 260 -17.70 -29.82 9.88
C HIS A 260 -17.41 -29.46 8.42
N THR A 261 -17.93 -30.23 7.47
CA THR A 261 -17.84 -29.96 6.05
C THR A 261 -19.21 -30.12 5.40
N PRO A 262 -19.96 -29.00 5.18
CA PRO A 262 -21.27 -29.05 4.53
C PRO A 262 -21.16 -29.55 3.08
N LYS A 263 -22.24 -30.11 2.54
CA LYS A 263 -22.30 -30.52 1.12
C LYS A 263 -22.07 -29.33 0.18
N SER A 264 -22.50 -28.12 0.55
CA SER A 264 -22.27 -26.89 -0.21
C SER A 264 -20.77 -26.60 -0.42
N ALA A 265 -19.91 -26.91 0.56
CA ALA A 265 -18.47 -26.73 0.41
C ALA A 265 -17.87 -27.61 -0.70
N TRP A 266 -18.38 -28.83 -0.88
CA TRP A 266 -17.98 -29.70 -2.00
C TRP A 266 -18.44 -29.17 -3.34
N TRP A 267 -19.65 -28.59 -3.40
CA TRP A 267 -20.13 -27.94 -4.63
C TRP A 267 -19.28 -26.72 -4.99
N VAL A 268 -18.95 -25.88 -4.01
CA VAL A 268 -18.04 -24.74 -4.22
C VAL A 268 -16.69 -25.22 -4.73
N TYR A 269 -16.12 -26.25 -4.14
CA TYR A 269 -14.85 -26.82 -4.58
C TYR A 269 -14.90 -27.30 -6.04
N ILE A 270 -15.94 -28.06 -6.40
CA ILE A 270 -16.11 -28.58 -7.77
C ILE A 270 -16.26 -27.42 -8.75
N LEU A 271 -17.17 -26.49 -8.49
CA LEU A 271 -17.43 -25.35 -9.37
C LEU A 271 -16.19 -24.47 -9.54
N THR A 272 -15.49 -24.16 -8.45
CA THR A 272 -14.27 -23.37 -8.50
C THR A 272 -13.16 -24.12 -9.24
N SER A 273 -13.01 -25.44 -9.01
CA SER A 273 -12.02 -26.26 -9.74
C SER A 273 -12.29 -26.29 -11.24
N VAL A 274 -13.56 -26.40 -11.64
CA VAL A 274 -13.96 -26.36 -13.06
C VAL A 274 -13.70 -24.98 -13.65
N ALA A 275 -14.13 -23.91 -12.97
CA ALA A 275 -13.91 -22.54 -13.44
C ALA A 275 -12.42 -22.21 -13.61
N LEU A 276 -11.59 -22.56 -12.62
CA LEU A 276 -10.14 -22.38 -12.72
C LEU A 276 -9.50 -23.30 -13.78
N GLY A 277 -10.05 -24.50 -14.02
CA GLY A 277 -9.61 -25.37 -15.11
C GLY A 277 -9.93 -24.80 -16.49
N VAL A 278 -11.12 -24.20 -16.65
CA VAL A 278 -11.49 -23.47 -17.88
C VAL A 278 -10.57 -22.26 -18.06
N PHE A 279 -10.29 -21.52 -16.98
CA PHE A 279 -9.35 -20.40 -17.03
C PHE A 279 -7.94 -20.87 -17.43
N ALA A 280 -7.44 -21.98 -16.85
CA ALA A 280 -6.16 -22.58 -17.21
C ALA A 280 -6.11 -23.05 -18.68
N TRP A 281 -7.23 -23.49 -19.21
CA TRP A 281 -7.33 -23.88 -20.64
C TRP A 281 -7.19 -22.68 -21.58
N PHE A 282 -7.84 -21.56 -21.26
CA PHE A 282 -7.74 -20.35 -22.07
C PHE A 282 -6.43 -19.58 -21.88
N TYR A 283 -5.79 -19.72 -20.71
CA TYR A 283 -4.55 -19.04 -20.36
C TYR A 283 -3.48 -20.04 -19.92
N PRO A 284 -3.03 -20.90 -20.86
CA PRO A 284 -2.05 -21.96 -20.55
C PRO A 284 -0.69 -21.40 -20.15
N GLU A 285 -0.36 -20.22 -20.63
CA GLU A 285 0.88 -19.52 -20.37
C GLU A 285 0.59 -18.10 -19.88
N THR A 286 1.38 -17.65 -18.92
CA THR A 286 1.30 -16.30 -18.37
C THR A 286 2.66 -15.63 -18.54
N THR A 287 2.72 -14.52 -19.25
CA THR A 287 3.94 -13.73 -19.38
C THR A 287 4.04 -12.80 -18.16
N MET A 288 4.92 -13.18 -17.23
CA MET A 288 5.18 -12.40 -16.03
C MET A 288 6.19 -11.30 -16.34
N LYS A 289 5.81 -10.04 -16.12
CA LYS A 289 6.68 -8.87 -16.33
C LYS A 289 7.36 -8.49 -15.02
N ILE A 290 8.66 -8.72 -14.93
CA ILE A 290 9.48 -8.36 -13.78
C ILE A 290 10.58 -7.41 -14.26
N GLY A 291 10.32 -6.10 -14.17
CA GLY A 291 11.20 -5.09 -14.71
C GLY A 291 11.28 -5.16 -16.24
N ASN A 292 12.50 -5.31 -16.76
CA ASN A 292 12.74 -5.53 -18.20
C ASN A 292 12.73 -7.01 -18.61
N ALA A 293 12.63 -7.93 -17.66
CA ALA A 293 12.55 -9.36 -17.94
C ALA A 293 11.09 -9.78 -18.14
N GLU A 294 10.84 -10.48 -19.23
CA GLU A 294 9.58 -11.16 -19.50
C GLU A 294 9.82 -12.66 -19.44
N GLU A 295 9.18 -13.31 -18.48
CA GLU A 295 9.27 -14.77 -18.31
C GLU A 295 7.89 -15.36 -18.54
N THR A 296 7.79 -16.28 -19.49
CA THR A 296 6.53 -16.98 -19.78
C THR A 296 6.49 -18.31 -19.04
N LEU A 297 5.55 -18.42 -18.11
CA LEU A 297 5.42 -19.57 -17.21
C LEU A 297 3.97 -20.07 -17.20
N PRO A 298 3.70 -21.37 -17.01
CA PRO A 298 2.35 -21.92 -16.92
C PRO A 298 1.74 -21.66 -15.53
N MET A 299 1.69 -20.37 -15.09
CA MET A 299 1.30 -20.00 -13.73
C MET A 299 -0.15 -20.39 -13.40
N VAL A 300 -1.09 -20.16 -14.34
CA VAL A 300 -2.52 -20.46 -14.14
C VAL A 300 -2.76 -21.97 -14.08
N PRO A 301 -2.24 -22.81 -15.00
CA PRO A 301 -2.34 -24.26 -14.89
C PRO A 301 -1.72 -24.82 -13.60
N VAL A 302 -0.55 -24.34 -13.21
CA VAL A 302 0.12 -24.78 -11.98
C VAL A 302 -0.72 -24.41 -10.76
N ALA A 303 -1.21 -23.17 -10.67
CA ALA A 303 -2.08 -22.72 -9.58
C ALA A 303 -3.38 -23.55 -9.53
N TRP A 304 -3.97 -23.86 -10.69
CA TRP A 304 -5.15 -24.72 -10.77
C TRP A 304 -4.90 -26.12 -10.19
N VAL A 305 -3.83 -26.80 -10.61
CA VAL A 305 -3.48 -28.15 -10.11
C VAL A 305 -3.24 -28.12 -8.59
N LEU A 306 -2.50 -27.12 -8.11
CA LEU A 306 -2.27 -26.92 -6.68
C LEU A 306 -3.57 -26.67 -5.91
N PHE A 307 -4.51 -25.90 -6.49
CA PHE A 307 -5.82 -25.67 -5.91
C PHE A 307 -6.63 -26.96 -5.79
N VAL A 308 -6.68 -27.76 -6.86
CA VAL A 308 -7.43 -29.03 -6.87
C VAL A 308 -6.91 -29.98 -5.77
N VAL A 309 -5.60 -30.11 -5.64
CA VAL A 309 -5.01 -31.00 -4.63
C VAL A 309 -5.22 -30.44 -3.21
N SER A 310 -4.86 -29.20 -2.97
CA SER A 310 -4.95 -28.59 -1.63
C SER A 310 -6.39 -28.37 -1.18
N GLY A 311 -7.30 -28.00 -2.09
CA GLY A 311 -8.72 -27.86 -1.83
C GLY A 311 -9.37 -29.18 -1.40
N PHE A 312 -9.05 -30.29 -2.08
CA PHE A 312 -9.50 -31.62 -1.68
C PHE A 312 -9.00 -32.00 -0.28
N LEU A 313 -7.69 -31.81 -0.03
CA LEU A 313 -7.09 -32.16 1.26
C LEU A 313 -7.63 -31.31 2.41
N SER A 314 -7.90 -30.04 2.17
CA SER A 314 -8.46 -29.14 3.19
C SER A 314 -9.94 -29.43 3.50
N LEU A 315 -10.75 -29.76 2.49
CA LEU A 315 -12.14 -30.18 2.69
C LEU A 315 -12.27 -31.45 3.52
N ARG A 316 -11.34 -32.39 3.39
CA ARG A 316 -11.30 -33.59 4.23
C ARG A 316 -11.05 -33.29 5.71
N LYS A 317 -10.51 -32.10 6.03
CA LYS A 317 -10.31 -31.66 7.42
C LYS A 317 -11.52 -30.89 7.93
N SER A 318 -11.89 -29.81 7.25
CA SER A 318 -13.11 -29.04 7.51
C SER A 318 -13.31 -27.93 6.47
N VAL A 319 -14.53 -27.37 6.40
CA VAL A 319 -14.84 -26.21 5.56
C VAL A 319 -13.96 -24.99 5.91
N HIS A 320 -13.55 -24.84 7.15
CA HIS A 320 -12.70 -23.73 7.60
C HIS A 320 -11.31 -23.76 6.92
N PHE A 321 -10.69 -24.95 6.84
CA PHE A 321 -9.40 -25.11 6.11
C PHE A 321 -9.58 -24.90 4.60
N PHE A 322 -10.74 -25.27 4.06
CA PHE A 322 -11.06 -25.01 2.65
C PHE A 322 -11.19 -23.50 2.37
N ILE A 323 -11.85 -22.73 3.25
CA ILE A 323 -11.93 -21.28 3.11
C ILE A 323 -10.54 -20.63 3.21
N LEU A 324 -9.67 -21.14 4.09
CA LEU A 324 -8.26 -20.71 4.11
C LEU A 324 -7.53 -21.04 2.81
N THR A 325 -7.83 -22.17 2.20
CA THR A 325 -7.29 -22.53 0.88
C THR A 325 -7.82 -21.57 -0.19
N LEU A 326 -9.11 -21.25 -0.21
CA LEU A 326 -9.68 -20.22 -1.09
C LEU A 326 -8.96 -18.89 -0.90
N LEU A 327 -8.76 -18.45 0.32
CA LEU A 327 -8.02 -17.21 0.64
C LEU A 327 -6.58 -17.27 0.11
N GLY A 328 -5.86 -18.37 0.33
CA GLY A 328 -4.49 -18.55 -0.17
C GLY A 328 -4.41 -18.48 -1.69
N PHE A 329 -5.36 -19.11 -2.40
CA PHE A 329 -5.40 -19.03 -3.87
C PHE A 329 -5.90 -17.68 -4.38
N THR A 330 -6.75 -16.97 -3.64
CA THR A 330 -7.07 -15.57 -3.93
C THR A 330 -5.80 -14.72 -3.95
N ILE A 331 -4.89 -14.92 -2.99
CA ILE A 331 -3.58 -14.23 -2.97
C ILE A 331 -2.70 -14.66 -4.15
N ILE A 332 -2.65 -15.95 -4.48
CA ILE A 332 -1.87 -16.43 -5.64
C ILE A 332 -2.40 -15.81 -6.94
N TYR A 333 -3.72 -15.81 -7.15
CA TYR A 333 -4.33 -15.21 -8.34
C TYR A 333 -4.24 -13.68 -8.34
N LEU A 334 -4.21 -13.02 -7.17
CA LEU A 334 -3.86 -11.61 -7.07
C LEU A 334 -2.47 -11.34 -7.67
N ILE A 335 -1.47 -12.11 -7.25
CA ILE A 335 -0.09 -11.96 -7.75
C ILE A 335 -0.02 -12.22 -9.26
N VAL A 336 -0.60 -13.33 -9.72
CA VAL A 336 -0.65 -13.68 -11.14
C VAL A 336 -1.39 -12.63 -11.95
N GLY A 337 -2.51 -12.11 -11.45
CA GLY A 337 -3.31 -11.09 -12.08
C GLY A 337 -2.58 -9.76 -12.24
N VAL A 338 -1.95 -9.29 -11.16
CA VAL A 338 -1.18 -8.03 -11.19
C VAL A 338 0.04 -8.14 -12.11
N MET A 339 0.81 -9.22 -12.00
CA MET A 339 2.06 -9.38 -12.76
C MET A 339 1.85 -9.82 -14.21
N GLY A 340 0.87 -10.69 -14.45
CA GLY A 340 0.67 -11.29 -15.77
C GLY A 340 -0.41 -10.61 -16.61
N TYR A 341 -1.38 -9.97 -15.97
CA TYR A 341 -2.58 -9.45 -16.64
C TYR A 341 -2.85 -7.98 -16.31
N SER A 342 -1.92 -7.30 -15.63
CA SER A 342 -2.03 -5.87 -15.27
C SER A 342 -3.29 -5.54 -14.46
N TRP A 343 -3.75 -6.47 -13.63
CA TRP A 343 -4.90 -6.24 -12.74
C TRP A 343 -4.63 -5.06 -11.82
N TYR A 344 -5.68 -4.28 -11.59
CA TYR A 344 -5.65 -3.14 -10.71
C TYR A 344 -6.83 -3.20 -9.71
N ILE A 345 -7.26 -2.08 -9.21
CA ILE A 345 -8.25 -1.98 -8.11
C ILE A 345 -9.55 -2.74 -8.41
N GLU A 346 -10.07 -2.63 -9.65
CA GLU A 346 -11.36 -3.19 -10.04
C GLU A 346 -11.34 -4.73 -10.03
N GLU A 347 -10.35 -5.33 -10.71
CA GLU A 347 -10.22 -6.79 -10.79
C GLU A 347 -9.92 -7.39 -9.43
N ILE A 348 -9.12 -6.70 -8.62
CA ILE A 348 -8.77 -7.15 -7.27
C ILE A 348 -10.00 -7.09 -6.36
N ALA A 349 -10.81 -6.02 -6.44
CA ALA A 349 -12.08 -5.94 -5.71
C ALA A 349 -13.01 -7.08 -6.07
N GLY A 350 -13.15 -7.39 -7.37
CA GLY A 350 -13.93 -8.51 -7.89
C GLY A 350 -13.44 -9.87 -7.38
N LEU A 351 -12.11 -10.06 -7.34
CA LEU A 351 -11.50 -11.29 -6.83
C LEU A 351 -11.83 -11.52 -5.34
N PHE A 352 -11.67 -10.50 -4.51
CA PHE A 352 -12.01 -10.60 -3.08
C PHE A 352 -13.52 -10.73 -2.84
N PHE A 353 -14.34 -10.04 -3.62
CA PHE A 353 -15.79 -10.19 -3.56
C PHE A 353 -16.20 -11.64 -3.86
N THR A 354 -15.60 -12.25 -4.88
CA THR A 354 -15.78 -13.67 -5.21
C THR A 354 -15.38 -14.57 -4.04
N LEU A 355 -14.25 -14.32 -3.40
CA LEU A 355 -13.83 -15.03 -2.18
C LEU A 355 -14.93 -14.99 -1.09
N GLY A 356 -15.48 -13.80 -0.83
CA GLY A 356 -16.55 -13.62 0.18
C GLY A 356 -17.77 -14.47 -0.14
N ILE A 357 -18.26 -14.38 -1.39
CA ILE A 357 -19.43 -15.15 -1.84
C ILE A 357 -19.18 -16.66 -1.73
N LEU A 358 -18.05 -17.15 -2.27
CA LEU A 358 -17.71 -18.59 -2.24
C LEU A 358 -17.57 -19.09 -0.80
N SER A 359 -17.00 -18.29 0.09
CA SER A 359 -16.88 -18.62 1.51
C SER A 359 -18.24 -18.74 2.19
N GLY A 360 -19.16 -17.79 1.91
CA GLY A 360 -20.52 -17.84 2.44
C GLY A 360 -21.31 -19.07 1.94
N ILE A 361 -21.21 -19.39 0.65
CA ILE A 361 -21.85 -20.58 0.07
C ILE A 361 -21.23 -21.85 0.65
N ALA A 362 -19.90 -21.92 0.79
CA ALA A 362 -19.22 -23.06 1.39
C ALA A 362 -19.71 -23.33 2.83
N MET A 363 -19.97 -22.28 3.60
CA MET A 363 -20.58 -22.34 4.95
C MET A 363 -22.07 -22.66 4.95
N ASN A 364 -22.67 -22.93 3.80
CA ASN A 364 -24.11 -23.17 3.63
C ASN A 364 -24.99 -21.96 4.06
N TYR A 365 -24.48 -20.73 3.89
CA TYR A 365 -25.29 -19.53 4.12
C TYR A 365 -26.21 -19.30 2.93
N ASN A 366 -27.44 -18.89 3.19
CA ASN A 366 -28.37 -18.48 2.13
C ASN A 366 -28.03 -17.06 1.64
N GLY A 367 -28.56 -16.67 0.46
CA GLY A 367 -28.29 -15.38 -0.16
C GLY A 367 -28.58 -14.19 0.74
N ASN A 368 -29.69 -14.22 1.49
CA ASN A 368 -30.03 -13.14 2.44
C ASN A 368 -29.00 -12.98 3.54
N LYS A 369 -28.46 -14.08 4.07
CA LYS A 369 -27.41 -14.04 5.09
C LYS A 369 -26.11 -13.51 4.52
N VAL A 370 -25.71 -13.94 3.31
CA VAL A 370 -24.51 -13.43 2.62
C VAL A 370 -24.62 -11.93 2.39
N THR A 371 -25.76 -11.45 1.85
CA THR A 371 -26.01 -10.02 1.63
C THR A 371 -25.99 -9.22 2.93
N LYS A 372 -26.64 -9.72 3.99
CA LYS A 372 -26.64 -9.07 5.30
C LYS A 372 -25.23 -8.91 5.84
N LEU A 373 -24.43 -9.98 5.84
CA LEU A 373 -23.03 -9.95 6.28
C LEU A 373 -22.19 -9.00 5.44
N PHE A 374 -22.40 -8.96 4.13
CA PHE A 374 -21.70 -8.03 3.24
C PHE A 374 -22.00 -6.57 3.60
N ILE A 375 -23.26 -6.22 3.79
CA ILE A 375 -23.67 -4.86 4.17
C ILE A 375 -23.13 -4.48 5.56
N GLU A 376 -23.15 -5.40 6.52
CA GLU A 376 -22.57 -5.18 7.85
C GLU A 376 -21.06 -4.89 7.74
N GLY A 377 -20.31 -5.64 6.94
CA GLY A 377 -18.88 -5.43 6.74
C GLY A 377 -18.55 -4.15 5.99
N ALA A 378 -19.32 -3.81 4.96
CA ALA A 378 -19.18 -2.52 4.28
C ALA A 378 -19.47 -1.34 5.21
N GLY A 379 -20.50 -1.46 6.07
CA GLY A 379 -20.85 -0.46 7.08
C GLY A 379 -19.78 -0.31 8.16
N ASP A 380 -19.13 -1.39 8.58
CA ASP A 380 -18.07 -1.38 9.58
C ASP A 380 -16.85 -0.54 9.13
N ILE A 381 -16.53 -0.59 7.83
CA ILE A 381 -15.38 0.11 7.25
C ILE A 381 -15.75 1.46 6.60
N LEU A 382 -17.03 1.85 6.61
CA LEU A 382 -17.53 3.04 5.93
C LEU A 382 -16.78 4.32 6.33
N SER A 383 -16.40 4.44 7.60
CA SER A 383 -15.67 5.63 8.07
C SER A 383 -14.32 5.81 7.36
N ALA A 384 -13.61 4.73 7.04
CA ALA A 384 -12.36 4.77 6.29
C ALA A 384 -12.60 5.21 4.84
N ALA A 385 -13.62 4.67 4.19
CA ALA A 385 -14.01 5.06 2.83
C ALA A 385 -14.36 6.55 2.75
N MET A 386 -15.09 7.08 3.74
CA MET A 386 -15.43 8.51 3.84
C MET A 386 -14.19 9.40 3.92
N VAL A 387 -13.19 9.01 4.74
CA VAL A 387 -11.94 9.78 4.88
C VAL A 387 -11.15 9.84 3.58
N VAL A 388 -11.12 8.76 2.81
CA VAL A 388 -10.46 8.72 1.49
C VAL A 388 -11.10 9.74 0.52
N GLY A 389 -12.42 9.80 0.48
CA GLY A 389 -13.13 10.81 -0.32
C GLY A 389 -12.78 12.24 0.06
N LEU A 390 -12.74 12.52 1.38
CA LEU A 390 -12.36 13.83 1.90
C LEU A 390 -10.92 14.22 1.51
N ALA A 391 -9.97 13.28 1.61
CA ALA A 391 -8.57 13.53 1.25
C ALA A 391 -8.42 13.88 -0.24
N GLY A 392 -9.22 13.27 -1.12
CA GLY A 392 -9.28 13.61 -2.54
C GLY A 392 -9.65 15.08 -2.80
N GLY A 393 -10.43 15.69 -1.90
CA GLY A 393 -10.85 17.10 -2.00
C GLY A 393 -9.70 18.11 -1.94
N ILE A 394 -8.58 17.79 -1.27
CA ILE A 394 -7.39 18.66 -1.21
C ILE A 394 -6.85 18.92 -2.61
N LEU A 395 -6.65 17.83 -3.36
CA LEU A 395 -6.10 17.88 -4.71
C LEU A 395 -7.02 18.66 -5.66
N ILE A 396 -8.34 18.46 -5.53
CA ILE A 396 -9.35 19.17 -6.32
C ILE A 396 -9.25 20.69 -6.10
N VAL A 397 -9.13 21.15 -4.85
CA VAL A 397 -9.02 22.58 -4.55
C VAL A 397 -7.76 23.20 -5.16
N LEU A 398 -6.63 22.51 -5.10
CA LEU A 398 -5.36 23.00 -5.65
C LEU A 398 -5.36 23.00 -7.19
N GLU A 399 -5.96 21.97 -7.82
CA GLU A 399 -6.11 21.89 -9.28
C GLU A 399 -7.09 22.96 -9.80
N ASP A 400 -8.29 23.06 -9.21
CA ASP A 400 -9.29 24.06 -9.59
C ASP A 400 -8.76 25.48 -9.38
N GLY A 401 -7.88 25.67 -8.37
CA GLY A 401 -7.18 26.93 -8.10
C GLY A 401 -6.02 27.24 -9.06
N ARG A 402 -5.62 26.28 -9.91
CA ARG A 402 -4.48 26.37 -10.84
C ARG A 402 -3.13 26.71 -10.19
N VAL A 403 -2.93 26.32 -8.92
CA VAL A 403 -1.72 26.71 -8.17
C VAL A 403 -0.66 25.61 -8.12
N ILE A 404 -0.98 24.37 -8.48
CA ILE A 404 -0.05 23.24 -8.40
C ILE A 404 1.20 23.50 -9.25
N ASP A 405 1.02 23.87 -10.53
CA ASP A 405 2.14 24.07 -11.46
C ASP A 405 3.00 25.28 -11.07
N THR A 406 2.39 26.33 -10.50
CA THR A 406 3.13 27.49 -9.97
C THR A 406 3.99 27.11 -8.77
N ILE A 407 3.46 26.29 -7.86
CA ILE A 407 4.24 25.77 -6.71
C ILE A 407 5.46 25.00 -7.23
N LEU A 408 5.26 24.12 -8.20
CA LEU A 408 6.34 23.32 -8.79
C LEU A 408 7.40 24.20 -9.48
N HIS A 409 6.97 25.21 -10.26
CA HIS A 409 7.85 26.12 -10.97
C HIS A 409 8.68 26.98 -10.01
N GLY A 410 8.04 27.57 -8.98
CA GLY A 410 8.71 28.41 -7.98
C GLY A 410 9.76 27.65 -7.18
N VAL A 411 9.44 26.39 -6.86
CA VAL A 411 10.36 25.51 -6.16
C VAL A 411 11.58 25.16 -7.03
N ALA A 412 11.41 24.86 -8.32
CA ALA A 412 12.50 24.59 -9.23
C ALA A 412 13.46 25.79 -9.37
N GLY A 413 12.91 27.01 -9.43
CA GLY A 413 13.71 28.23 -9.54
C GLY A 413 14.60 28.53 -8.33
N SER A 414 14.23 28.06 -7.14
CA SER A 414 14.99 28.32 -5.90
C SER A 414 16.27 27.47 -5.73
N MET A 415 16.53 26.53 -6.64
CA MET A 415 17.62 25.54 -6.50
C MET A 415 18.87 25.84 -7.31
N SER A 416 18.89 26.91 -8.12
CA SER A 416 19.96 27.18 -9.12
C SER A 416 21.38 27.37 -8.56
N ASP A 417 21.52 27.83 -7.30
CA ASP A 417 22.82 28.23 -6.73
C ASP A 417 23.43 27.24 -5.74
N LEU A 418 22.84 26.06 -5.60
CA LEU A 418 23.29 25.05 -4.65
C LEU A 418 24.32 24.09 -5.30
N GLY A 419 25.36 23.70 -4.57
CA GLY A 419 26.26 22.61 -5.01
C GLY A 419 25.52 21.27 -5.09
N ARG A 420 26.11 20.26 -5.77
CA ARG A 420 25.45 18.95 -6.04
C ARG A 420 24.75 18.33 -4.83
N LEU A 421 25.44 18.29 -3.68
CA LEU A 421 24.86 17.73 -2.44
C LEU A 421 23.71 18.60 -1.91
N GLY A 422 23.87 19.92 -1.93
CA GLY A 422 22.81 20.85 -1.54
C GLY A 422 21.58 20.70 -2.43
N THR A 423 21.78 20.65 -3.74
CA THR A 423 20.70 20.50 -4.72
C THR A 423 19.91 19.19 -4.52
N VAL A 424 20.60 18.03 -4.42
CA VAL A 424 19.89 16.75 -4.21
C VAL A 424 19.17 16.71 -2.87
N SER A 425 19.72 17.36 -1.83
CA SER A 425 19.08 17.47 -0.52
C SER A 425 17.80 18.30 -0.58
N VAL A 426 17.86 19.45 -1.26
CA VAL A 426 16.67 20.31 -1.46
C VAL A 426 15.65 19.60 -2.34
N MET A 427 16.06 18.97 -3.44
CA MET A 427 15.15 18.14 -4.26
C MET A 427 14.42 17.09 -3.42
N TYR A 428 15.15 16.40 -2.55
CA TYR A 428 14.56 15.40 -1.66
C TYR A 428 13.53 16.00 -0.70
N LEU A 429 13.86 17.13 -0.06
CA LEU A 429 12.94 17.83 0.84
C LEU A 429 11.68 18.32 0.10
N ILE A 430 11.85 18.82 -1.11
CA ILE A 430 10.77 19.27 -1.97
C ILE A 430 9.85 18.11 -2.36
N GLN A 431 10.42 17.00 -2.83
CA GLN A 431 9.66 15.80 -3.17
C GLN A 431 8.90 15.25 -1.96
N THR A 432 9.51 15.32 -0.78
CA THR A 432 8.88 15.00 0.50
C THR A 432 7.69 15.93 0.79
N GLY A 433 7.87 17.24 0.62
CA GLY A 433 6.82 18.24 0.83
C GLY A 433 5.66 18.11 -0.17
N ILE A 434 5.97 17.92 -1.45
CA ILE A 434 4.96 17.72 -2.50
C ILE A 434 4.16 16.45 -2.22
N ASN A 435 4.78 15.41 -1.70
CA ASN A 435 4.09 14.15 -1.39
C ASN A 435 3.03 14.28 -0.30
N ILE A 436 3.17 15.25 0.60
CA ILE A 436 2.11 15.55 1.58
C ILE A 436 0.83 16.03 0.89
N ILE A 437 0.98 16.70 -0.27
CA ILE A 437 -0.14 17.26 -1.04
C ILE A 437 -0.64 16.24 -2.08
N ILE A 438 0.29 15.59 -2.78
CA ILE A 438 0.02 14.66 -3.89
C ILE A 438 0.65 13.29 -3.57
N PRO A 439 -0.03 12.45 -2.77
CA PRO A 439 0.51 11.17 -2.31
C PRO A 439 0.32 10.05 -3.35
N SER A 440 0.55 10.38 -4.61
CA SER A 440 0.45 9.44 -5.74
C SER A 440 1.77 9.43 -6.49
N GLY A 441 2.52 8.33 -6.39
CA GLY A 441 3.83 8.20 -7.01
C GLY A 441 3.80 8.44 -8.51
N SER A 442 2.82 7.88 -9.23
CA SER A 442 2.69 8.06 -10.68
C SER A 442 2.30 9.49 -11.07
N ALA A 443 1.30 10.08 -10.40
CA ALA A 443 0.88 11.45 -10.69
C ALA A 443 1.99 12.44 -10.33
N LYS A 444 2.65 12.25 -9.19
CA LYS A 444 3.78 13.09 -8.76
C LYS A 444 4.97 12.98 -9.71
N ALA A 445 5.31 11.78 -10.21
CA ALA A 445 6.34 11.60 -11.23
C ALA A 445 6.01 12.40 -12.49
N ALA A 446 4.76 12.27 -12.99
CA ALA A 446 4.31 12.99 -14.18
C ALA A 446 4.34 14.52 -14.01
N LEU A 447 4.08 15.02 -12.82
CA LEU A 447 4.12 16.45 -12.52
C LEU A 447 5.55 16.98 -12.30
N THR A 448 6.40 16.24 -11.59
CA THR A 448 7.70 16.77 -11.13
C THR A 448 8.86 16.43 -12.05
N MET A 449 8.91 15.24 -12.65
CA MET A 449 10.05 14.79 -13.45
C MET A 449 10.30 15.63 -14.70
N PRO A 450 9.29 16.11 -15.46
CA PRO A 450 9.53 16.97 -16.62
C PRO A 450 10.26 18.28 -16.28
N VAL A 451 10.15 18.75 -15.04
CA VAL A 451 10.84 19.94 -14.55
C VAL A 451 12.17 19.57 -13.90
N MET A 452 12.14 18.56 -13.02
CA MET A 452 13.30 18.21 -12.20
C MET A 452 14.42 17.51 -13.00
N ALA A 453 14.09 16.72 -14.03
CA ALA A 453 15.09 16.03 -14.82
C ALA A 453 15.94 17.02 -15.68
N PRO A 454 15.37 17.94 -16.47
CA PRO A 454 16.15 18.97 -17.16
C PRO A 454 16.88 19.91 -16.20
N PHE A 455 16.27 20.23 -15.04
CA PHE A 455 16.94 21.05 -14.03
C PHE A 455 18.20 20.37 -13.51
N SER A 456 18.17 19.05 -13.28
CA SER A 456 19.36 18.30 -12.84
C SER A 456 20.52 18.41 -13.83
N ASP A 457 20.24 18.45 -15.15
CA ASP A 457 21.27 18.65 -16.19
C ASP A 457 21.93 20.03 -16.06
N LEU A 458 21.15 21.08 -15.74
CA LEU A 458 21.66 22.44 -15.57
C LEU A 458 22.62 22.58 -14.39
N VAL A 459 22.38 21.79 -13.31
CA VAL A 459 23.23 21.82 -12.11
C VAL A 459 24.28 20.69 -12.07
N ASN A 460 24.52 20.03 -13.21
CA ASN A 460 25.41 18.86 -13.33
C ASN A 460 25.15 17.75 -12.31
N LEU A 461 23.88 17.47 -12.09
CA LEU A 461 23.40 16.35 -11.29
C LEU A 461 22.93 15.24 -12.20
N SER A 462 23.14 13.98 -11.83
CA SER A 462 22.58 12.88 -12.63
C SER A 462 21.06 12.86 -12.52
N ARG A 463 20.38 12.60 -13.65
CA ARG A 463 18.92 12.41 -13.66
C ARG A 463 18.51 11.25 -12.75
N GLN A 464 19.37 10.23 -12.58
CA GLN A 464 19.15 9.08 -11.71
C GLN A 464 19.12 9.50 -10.22
N ALA A 465 20.02 10.41 -9.79
CA ALA A 465 19.99 10.96 -8.44
C ALA A 465 18.70 11.72 -8.17
N THR A 466 18.20 12.46 -9.17
CA THR A 466 16.90 13.15 -9.11
C THR A 466 15.74 12.17 -8.98
N VAL A 467 15.76 11.09 -9.75
CA VAL A 467 14.76 10.01 -9.66
C VAL A 467 14.80 9.35 -8.28
N MET A 468 15.98 9.14 -7.69
CA MET A 468 16.06 8.60 -6.32
C MET A 468 15.57 9.58 -5.25
N ALA A 469 15.87 10.87 -5.40
CA ALA A 469 15.33 11.90 -4.50
C ALA A 469 13.78 11.94 -4.55
N PHE A 470 13.22 11.85 -5.75
CA PHE A 470 11.77 11.67 -5.94
C PHE A 470 11.27 10.43 -5.22
N GLN A 471 11.90 9.28 -5.42
CA GLN A 471 11.45 7.98 -4.93
C GLN A 471 11.46 7.90 -3.41
N PHE A 472 12.53 8.35 -2.76
CA PHE A 472 12.63 8.36 -1.29
C PHE A 472 11.63 9.35 -0.67
N GLY A 473 11.48 10.53 -1.28
CA GLY A 473 10.49 11.52 -0.84
C GLY A 473 9.05 11.01 -0.96
N ASP A 474 8.77 10.17 -1.95
CA ASP A 474 7.46 9.52 -2.15
C ASP A 474 7.24 8.37 -1.16
N GLY A 475 8.10 7.38 -1.22
CA GLY A 475 7.91 6.11 -0.54
C GLY A 475 7.82 6.25 0.98
N PHE A 476 8.66 7.08 1.59
CA PHE A 476 8.63 7.25 3.04
C PHE A 476 7.41 8.05 3.50
N THR A 477 7.12 9.17 2.88
CA THR A 477 6.06 10.06 3.37
C THR A 477 4.66 9.51 3.16
N ASN A 478 4.45 8.59 2.22
CA ASN A 478 3.17 7.88 2.08
C ASN A 478 2.77 7.09 3.34
N MET A 479 3.74 6.73 4.18
CA MET A 479 3.47 6.03 5.44
C MET A 479 2.96 6.94 6.58
N ILE A 480 3.01 8.27 6.41
CA ILE A 480 2.58 9.22 7.45
C ILE A 480 1.60 10.27 6.96
N THR A 481 1.57 10.60 5.67
CA THR A 481 0.74 11.72 5.19
C THR A 481 -0.77 11.44 5.28
N PRO A 482 -1.57 12.35 5.86
CA PRO A 482 -3.01 12.17 6.00
C PRO A 482 -3.76 12.23 4.67
N THR A 483 -3.13 12.71 3.61
CA THR A 483 -3.69 12.75 2.26
C THR A 483 -3.58 11.41 1.52
N SER A 484 -2.76 10.46 2.05
CA SER A 484 -2.69 9.11 1.51
C SER A 484 -3.95 8.32 1.83
N GLY A 485 -4.79 8.10 0.80
CA GLY A 485 -5.99 7.28 0.92
C GLY A 485 -5.69 5.85 1.39
N VAL A 486 -4.55 5.31 0.97
CA VAL A 486 -4.10 3.98 1.39
C VAL A 486 -3.79 3.94 2.88
N LEU A 487 -3.00 4.89 3.39
CA LEU A 487 -2.70 4.98 4.82
C LEU A 487 -4.00 5.07 5.64
N ILE A 488 -4.88 5.98 5.26
CA ILE A 488 -6.13 6.17 6.00
C ILE A 488 -7.03 4.93 5.92
N GLY A 489 -7.07 4.28 4.75
CA GLY A 489 -7.76 3.01 4.58
C GLY A 489 -7.20 1.90 5.49
N VAL A 490 -5.88 1.73 5.50
CA VAL A 490 -5.17 0.78 6.38
C VAL A 490 -5.47 1.04 7.85
N LEU A 491 -5.36 2.30 8.30
CA LEU A 491 -5.59 2.68 9.70
C LEU A 491 -7.07 2.50 10.09
N GLY A 492 -7.99 2.80 9.17
CA GLY A 492 -9.42 2.57 9.39
C GLY A 492 -9.74 1.10 9.60
N VAL A 493 -9.21 0.23 8.73
CA VAL A 493 -9.37 -1.23 8.85
C VAL A 493 -8.73 -1.76 10.12
N ALA A 494 -7.52 -1.29 10.45
CA ALA A 494 -6.81 -1.67 11.68
C ALA A 494 -7.41 -1.07 12.95
N ARG A 495 -8.35 -0.12 12.83
CA ARG A 495 -8.96 0.65 13.92
C ARG A 495 -7.92 1.43 14.75
N ILE A 496 -6.89 1.94 14.07
CA ILE A 496 -5.85 2.77 14.68
C ILE A 496 -6.19 4.25 14.45
N PRO A 497 -6.39 5.05 15.51
CA PRO A 497 -6.52 6.50 15.37
C PRO A 497 -5.28 7.13 14.75
N TYR A 498 -5.47 8.03 13.78
CA TYR A 498 -4.37 8.65 13.05
C TYR A 498 -3.36 9.38 13.97
N ASP A 499 -3.83 10.02 15.02
CA ASP A 499 -2.96 10.69 16.02
C ASP A 499 -2.04 9.70 16.75
N LYS A 500 -2.53 8.50 17.07
CA LYS A 500 -1.74 7.44 17.69
C LYS A 500 -0.74 6.86 16.71
N TRP A 501 -1.14 6.70 15.44
CA TRP A 501 -0.24 6.31 14.37
C TRP A 501 0.90 7.30 14.20
N VAL A 502 0.61 8.60 14.07
CA VAL A 502 1.61 9.66 13.94
C VAL A 502 2.56 9.67 15.13
N LYS A 503 2.05 9.53 16.35
CA LYS A 503 2.88 9.47 17.56
C LYS A 503 3.89 8.33 17.52
N TRP A 504 3.53 7.20 16.95
CA TRP A 504 4.41 6.04 16.83
C TRP A 504 5.37 6.14 15.65
N ILE A 505 4.86 6.54 14.47
CA ILE A 505 5.65 6.49 13.24
C ILE A 505 6.59 7.69 13.09
N LEU A 506 6.30 8.83 13.70
CA LEU A 506 7.08 10.05 13.53
C LEU A 506 8.57 9.89 13.88
N PRO A 507 8.98 9.29 15.01
CA PRO A 507 10.40 9.03 15.28
C PRO A 507 11.03 8.10 14.24
N PHE A 508 10.29 7.12 13.76
CA PHE A 508 10.73 6.21 12.72
C PHE A 508 10.89 6.93 11.37
N MET A 509 9.97 7.82 11.04
CA MET A 509 10.07 8.67 9.84
C MET A 509 11.31 9.54 9.85
N VAL A 510 11.68 10.13 10.99
CA VAL A 510 12.94 10.89 11.10
C VAL A 510 14.15 10.00 10.76
N VAL A 511 14.19 8.77 11.27
CA VAL A 511 15.25 7.81 10.96
C VAL A 511 15.27 7.46 9.46
N LEU A 512 14.10 7.18 8.87
CA LEU A 512 13.99 6.86 7.43
C LEU A 512 14.35 8.04 6.54
N MET A 513 13.95 9.26 6.91
CA MET A 513 14.28 10.47 6.16
C MET A 513 15.78 10.76 6.18
N LEU A 514 16.44 10.60 7.33
CA LEU A 514 17.89 10.71 7.45
C LEU A 514 18.59 9.59 6.68
N LEU A 515 18.09 8.37 6.74
CA LEU A 515 18.62 7.25 5.96
C LEU A 515 18.51 7.50 4.46
N GLY A 516 17.36 7.96 3.98
CA GLY A 516 17.16 8.33 2.56
C GLY A 516 18.13 9.43 2.13
N TRP A 517 18.32 10.44 2.96
CA TRP A 517 19.31 11.49 2.70
C TRP A 517 20.75 10.94 2.64
N LEU A 518 21.14 10.07 3.57
CA LEU A 518 22.45 9.40 3.56
C LEU A 518 22.64 8.54 2.31
N LEU A 519 21.60 7.84 1.87
CA LEU A 519 21.62 7.04 0.64
C LEU A 519 21.62 7.89 -0.65
N LEU A 520 21.28 9.17 -0.59
CA LEU A 520 21.44 10.10 -1.72
C LEU A 520 22.87 10.63 -1.86
N ILE A 521 23.67 10.67 -0.80
CA ILE A 521 25.05 11.20 -0.85
C ILE A 521 25.91 10.46 -1.89
N PRO A 522 25.98 9.13 -1.92
CA PRO A 522 26.75 8.40 -2.92
C PRO A 522 26.34 8.68 -4.37
N THR A 523 25.06 8.99 -4.61
CA THR A 523 24.56 9.25 -5.99
C THR A 523 25.12 10.53 -6.62
N VAL A 524 25.70 11.41 -5.80
CA VAL A 524 26.28 12.70 -6.23
C VAL A 524 27.78 12.82 -5.95
N THR A 525 28.36 11.89 -5.16
CA THR A 525 29.77 11.91 -4.76
C THR A 525 30.59 10.78 -5.38
N LEU A 526 29.93 9.67 -5.75
CA LEU A 526 30.58 8.50 -6.34
C LEU A 526 30.12 8.32 -7.80
N GLN A 527 30.93 7.62 -8.58
CA GLN A 527 30.52 7.11 -9.89
C GLN A 527 29.84 5.77 -9.67
N LEU A 528 28.54 5.75 -9.81
CA LEU A 528 27.72 4.55 -9.65
C LEU A 528 27.26 4.05 -11.02
N ASP A 529 27.26 2.72 -11.20
CA ASP A 529 26.79 2.11 -12.45
C ASP A 529 25.31 2.43 -12.71
N GLY A 530 25.02 2.99 -13.88
CA GLY A 530 23.67 3.38 -14.29
C GLY A 530 23.18 4.71 -13.68
N PHE A 531 24.09 5.54 -13.13
CA PHE A 531 23.80 6.87 -12.56
C PHE A 531 24.40 8.00 -13.37
#